data_06c195eb95117697f3ec29bcd82891f5
#
_entry.id   06c195eb95117697f3ec29bcd82891f5
#
_cell.length_a   1.000
_cell.length_b   1.000
_cell.length_c   1.000
_cell.angle_alpha   90.00
_cell.angle_beta   90.00
_cell.angle_gamma   90.00
#
_symmetry.space_group_name_H-M   'P 1'
#
loop_
_entity.id
_entity.type
_entity.pdbx_description
1 polymer ?
#
loop_
_entity_poly.entity_id
_entity_poly.type
_entity_poly.pdbx_seq_one_letter_code
_entity_poly.pdbx_strand_id
1 'polypeptide(L)'
;MLLIKLLLSMPKTLYFNFKAFPFKLSIKLPILISYNTKIADVSRDTCVINGKITRFMIKVNFTNGSDGVNQSLKNSGFICVKKEGKLIFNGKANFASGVSIRVDKGSLAFGGNFDCNRNCFFACRERIEIGDNVLFGWSVSVRDSNGHTIYNILDNSKDKNTEPVTIGNHIWIGANVDILKGTEIADDCIVGYNSCVTKKFKEKNCTIAGYPAKIVRENVGWAR
;
A
#
# COMPACT_ATOMS: atom_id res chain seq x y z
N MET A 1 -18.32 12.52 -16.44
CA MET A 1 -17.04 11.78 -16.49
C MET A 1 -16.92 10.73 -15.37
N LEU A 2 -17.16 11.06 -14.10
CA LEU A 2 -17.08 10.10 -12.96
C LEU A 2 -18.11 8.95 -13.09
N LEU A 3 -19.35 9.23 -13.48
CA LEU A 3 -20.39 8.22 -13.64
C LEU A 3 -20.05 7.19 -14.74
N ILE A 4 -19.51 7.64 -15.87
CA ILE A 4 -19.06 6.75 -16.95
C ILE A 4 -17.93 5.85 -16.46
N LYS A 5 -16.94 6.42 -15.74
CA LYS A 5 -15.85 5.62 -15.14
C LYS A 5 -16.39 4.58 -14.15
N LEU A 6 -17.40 4.94 -13.35
CA LEU A 6 -18.05 4.02 -12.42
C LEU A 6 -18.73 2.87 -13.18
N LEU A 7 -19.55 3.17 -14.18
CA LEU A 7 -20.24 2.16 -14.99
C LEU A 7 -19.26 1.20 -15.66
N LEU A 8 -18.20 1.71 -16.30
CA LEU A 8 -17.15 0.90 -16.91
C LEU A 8 -16.39 0.03 -15.89
N SER A 9 -16.33 0.47 -14.64
CA SER A 9 -15.61 -0.24 -13.56
C SER A 9 -16.44 -1.36 -12.91
N MET A 10 -17.78 -1.36 -13.09
CA MET A 10 -18.65 -2.33 -12.43
C MET A 10 -18.34 -3.79 -12.77
N PRO A 11 -18.07 -4.19 -14.02
CA PRO A 11 -17.76 -5.59 -14.33
C PRO A 11 -16.53 -6.12 -13.54
N LYS A 12 -15.43 -5.34 -13.47
CA LYS A 12 -14.24 -5.73 -12.68
C LYS A 12 -14.49 -5.68 -11.18
N THR A 13 -15.26 -4.72 -10.72
CA THR A 13 -15.70 -4.60 -9.33
C THR A 13 -16.49 -5.83 -8.90
N LEU A 14 -17.47 -6.24 -9.67
CA LEU A 14 -18.24 -7.47 -9.41
C LEU A 14 -17.33 -8.69 -9.43
N TYR A 15 -16.55 -8.88 -10.50
CA TYR A 15 -15.62 -10.01 -10.63
C TYR A 15 -14.72 -10.14 -9.41
N PHE A 16 -14.05 -9.05 -8.99
CA PHE A 16 -13.14 -9.08 -7.87
C PHE A 16 -13.85 -9.44 -6.55
N ASN A 17 -14.94 -8.76 -6.23
CA ASN A 17 -15.64 -8.98 -4.97
C ASN A 17 -16.19 -10.41 -4.86
N PHE A 18 -16.79 -10.96 -5.94
CA PHE A 18 -17.32 -12.31 -5.91
C PHE A 18 -16.23 -13.39 -5.93
N LYS A 19 -15.05 -13.07 -6.43
CA LYS A 19 -13.90 -13.98 -6.39
C LYS A 19 -13.17 -13.97 -5.04
N ALA A 20 -13.06 -12.79 -4.42
CA ALA A 20 -12.30 -12.58 -3.18
C ALA A 20 -13.08 -12.91 -1.91
N PHE A 21 -14.41 -12.80 -1.93
CA PHE A 21 -15.23 -12.87 -0.71
C PHE A 21 -16.39 -13.87 -0.78
N PRO A 22 -16.89 -14.37 0.38
CA PRO A 22 -18.16 -15.10 0.45
C PRO A 22 -19.33 -14.24 -0.04
N PHE A 23 -20.39 -14.87 -0.57
CA PHE A 23 -21.54 -14.21 -1.18
C PHE A 23 -22.15 -13.06 -0.37
N LYS A 24 -22.40 -13.28 0.95
CA LYS A 24 -22.94 -12.25 1.86
C LYS A 24 -22.11 -10.97 1.93
N LEU A 25 -20.79 -11.08 1.72
CA LEU A 25 -19.89 -9.92 1.70
C LEU A 25 -19.77 -9.34 0.29
N SER A 26 -19.71 -10.20 -0.71
CA SER A 26 -19.59 -9.80 -2.13
C SER A 26 -20.70 -8.86 -2.58
N ILE A 27 -21.96 -9.12 -2.20
CA ILE A 27 -23.11 -8.28 -2.55
C ILE A 27 -23.07 -6.86 -1.98
N LYS A 28 -22.28 -6.65 -0.91
CA LYS A 28 -22.05 -5.31 -0.33
C LYS A 28 -21.10 -4.48 -1.19
N LEU A 29 -20.34 -5.11 -2.09
CA LEU A 29 -19.35 -4.50 -2.95
C LEU A 29 -18.39 -3.58 -2.21
N PRO A 30 -17.66 -4.08 -1.20
CA PRO A 30 -16.79 -3.22 -0.39
C PRO A 30 -15.63 -2.62 -1.18
N ILE A 31 -15.13 -3.32 -2.22
CA ILE A 31 -13.98 -2.88 -3.02
C ILE A 31 -14.46 -2.41 -4.39
N LEU A 32 -14.19 -1.16 -4.74
CA LEU A 32 -14.38 -0.59 -6.07
C LEU A 32 -13.05 -0.66 -6.84
N ILE A 33 -13.04 -1.33 -7.98
CA ILE A 33 -11.85 -1.47 -8.82
C ILE A 33 -12.08 -0.80 -10.18
N SER A 34 -11.19 0.09 -10.56
CA SER A 34 -11.27 0.77 -11.85
C SER A 34 -11.14 -0.20 -13.03
N TYR A 35 -11.85 0.07 -14.11
CA TYR A 35 -11.89 -0.73 -15.34
C TYR A 35 -10.50 -0.98 -15.96
N ASN A 36 -9.55 -0.07 -15.78
CA ASN A 36 -8.18 -0.18 -16.28
C ASN A 36 -7.20 -0.85 -15.29
N THR A 37 -7.69 -1.58 -14.28
CA THR A 37 -6.87 -2.35 -13.34
C THR A 37 -6.69 -3.77 -13.86
N LYS A 38 -5.44 -4.26 -13.95
CA LYS A 38 -5.15 -5.67 -14.19
C LYS A 38 -5.27 -6.45 -12.88
N ILE A 39 -6.18 -7.41 -12.84
CA ILE A 39 -6.30 -8.39 -11.76
C ILE A 39 -5.58 -9.65 -12.23
N ALA A 40 -4.40 -9.94 -11.68
CA ALA A 40 -3.60 -11.08 -12.09
C ALA A 40 -3.97 -12.34 -11.30
N ASP A 41 -4.09 -12.21 -9.98
CA ASP A 41 -4.48 -13.30 -9.10
C ASP A 41 -5.27 -12.77 -7.92
N VAL A 42 -6.28 -13.50 -7.52
CA VAL A 42 -7.08 -13.30 -6.31
C VAL A 42 -7.92 -14.55 -6.10
N SER A 43 -8.11 -14.97 -4.88
CA SER A 43 -8.99 -16.09 -4.54
C SER A 43 -9.72 -15.82 -3.24
N ARG A 44 -10.73 -16.66 -2.94
CA ARG A 44 -11.42 -16.62 -1.65
C ARG A 44 -10.40 -16.77 -0.54
N ASP A 45 -10.57 -16.02 0.54
CA ASP A 45 -9.69 -16.00 1.71
C ASP A 45 -8.32 -15.33 1.54
N THR A 46 -7.98 -14.81 0.35
CA THR A 46 -6.77 -13.99 0.19
C THR A 46 -6.98 -12.52 0.51
N CYS A 47 -8.23 -12.05 0.57
CA CYS A 47 -8.60 -10.69 0.98
C CYS A 47 -9.46 -10.74 2.25
N VAL A 48 -9.11 -9.90 3.22
CA VAL A 48 -9.81 -9.79 4.51
C VAL A 48 -10.19 -8.33 4.75
N ILE A 49 -11.42 -8.09 5.21
CA ILE A 49 -11.87 -6.77 5.64
C ILE A 49 -12.37 -6.88 7.06
N ASN A 50 -11.75 -6.16 7.98
CA ASN A 50 -12.11 -6.10 9.38
C ASN A 50 -13.02 -4.90 9.66
N GLY A 51 -13.90 -5.03 10.66
CA GLY A 51 -14.79 -3.96 11.11
C GLY A 51 -16.03 -3.73 10.26
N LYS A 52 -16.59 -2.52 10.30
CA LYS A 52 -17.84 -2.15 9.62
C LYS A 52 -17.63 -2.04 8.11
N ILE A 53 -18.37 -2.87 7.37
CA ILE A 53 -18.26 -2.93 5.91
C ILE A 53 -19.35 -2.06 5.26
N THR A 54 -18.88 -1.11 4.44
CA THR A 54 -19.74 -0.25 3.62
C THR A 54 -19.38 -0.38 2.13
N ARG A 55 -20.33 -0.04 1.26
CA ARG A 55 -20.11 -0.10 -0.19
C ARG A 55 -18.98 0.85 -0.60
N PHE A 56 -18.06 0.33 -1.44
CA PHE A 56 -16.94 1.09 -2.02
C PHE A 56 -16.05 1.78 -0.99
N MET A 57 -15.95 1.20 0.21
CA MET A 57 -15.07 1.73 1.26
C MET A 57 -13.59 1.63 0.91
N ILE A 58 -13.25 0.73 0.01
CA ILE A 58 -11.91 0.58 -0.55
C ILE A 58 -11.98 0.90 -2.04
N LYS A 59 -11.14 1.82 -2.51
CA LYS A 59 -11.10 2.23 -3.91
C LYS A 59 -9.71 1.93 -4.48
N VAL A 60 -9.64 1.14 -5.55
CA VAL A 60 -8.37 0.76 -6.19
C VAL A 60 -8.31 1.32 -7.61
N ASN A 61 -7.29 2.13 -7.88
CA ASN A 61 -7.04 2.75 -9.18
C ASN A 61 -8.19 3.63 -9.69
N PHE A 62 -9.08 4.06 -8.80
CA PHE A 62 -10.31 4.76 -9.19
C PHE A 62 -10.19 6.28 -9.10
N THR A 63 -9.47 6.81 -8.13
CA THR A 63 -9.29 8.25 -7.87
C THR A 63 -8.01 8.80 -8.51
N ASN A 64 -7.91 10.13 -8.55
CA ASN A 64 -6.71 10.80 -9.04
C ASN A 64 -5.71 11.16 -7.91
N GLY A 65 -6.04 10.84 -6.67
CA GLY A 65 -5.29 11.25 -5.49
C GLY A 65 -5.88 12.49 -4.82
N SER A 66 -5.32 12.85 -3.67
CA SER A 66 -5.78 13.97 -2.84
C SER A 66 -5.13 15.31 -3.18
N ASP A 67 -4.07 15.31 -3.98
CA ASP A 67 -3.26 16.50 -4.31
C ASP A 67 -3.84 17.39 -5.42
N GLY A 68 -4.93 16.97 -6.06
CA GLY A 68 -5.55 17.69 -7.18
C GLY A 68 -4.70 17.76 -8.45
N VAL A 69 -3.47 17.26 -8.43
CA VAL A 69 -2.56 17.25 -9.59
C VAL A 69 -3.01 16.23 -10.60
N ASN A 70 -3.46 16.68 -11.76
CA ASN A 70 -3.89 15.80 -12.84
C ASN A 70 -2.71 15.49 -13.79
N GLN A 71 -1.94 14.47 -13.47
CA GLN A 71 -0.97 13.93 -14.43
C GLN A 71 -1.74 13.16 -15.52
N SER A 72 -1.59 13.57 -16.78
CA SER A 72 -2.35 13.03 -17.93
C SER A 72 -1.98 11.59 -18.32
N LEU A 73 -1.16 10.88 -17.56
CA LEU A 73 -0.74 9.51 -17.84
C LEU A 73 -1.88 8.52 -17.61
N LYS A 74 -2.14 7.67 -18.61
CA LYS A 74 -3.05 6.51 -18.50
C LYS A 74 -2.41 5.45 -17.63
N ASN A 75 -2.49 5.58 -16.31
CA ASN A 75 -1.89 4.62 -15.41
C ASN A 75 -2.83 3.44 -15.17
N SER A 76 -2.42 2.27 -15.64
CA SER A 76 -3.09 1.01 -15.32
C SER A 76 -2.76 0.60 -13.90
N GLY A 77 -3.78 0.24 -13.12
CA GLY A 77 -3.56 -0.39 -11.82
C GLY A 77 -3.20 -1.88 -11.97
N PHE A 78 -2.60 -2.42 -10.95
CA PHE A 78 -2.28 -3.84 -10.86
C PHE A 78 -2.60 -4.37 -9.46
N ILE A 79 -3.25 -5.55 -9.39
CA ILE A 79 -3.49 -6.26 -8.14
C ILE A 79 -3.25 -7.75 -8.35
N CYS A 80 -2.45 -8.33 -7.47
CA CYS A 80 -2.11 -9.75 -7.43
C CYS A 80 -1.99 -10.18 -5.98
N VAL A 81 -2.84 -11.09 -5.53
CA VAL A 81 -2.77 -11.69 -4.19
C VAL A 81 -2.75 -13.19 -4.37
N LYS A 82 -1.56 -13.80 -4.29
CA LYS A 82 -1.40 -15.24 -4.45
C LYS A 82 -2.00 -16.01 -3.29
N LYS A 83 -2.21 -17.31 -3.47
CA LYS A 83 -2.88 -18.20 -2.49
C LYS A 83 -2.25 -18.16 -1.09
N GLU A 84 -0.93 -18.00 -1.00
CA GLU A 84 -0.18 -17.91 0.27
C GLU A 84 -0.14 -16.49 0.86
N GLY A 85 -0.68 -15.52 0.14
CA GLY A 85 -0.71 -14.10 0.54
C GLY A 85 -2.04 -13.69 1.16
N LYS A 86 -2.00 -12.68 2.02
CA LYS A 86 -3.18 -12.03 2.60
C LYS A 86 -3.11 -10.53 2.38
N LEU A 87 -4.18 -9.97 1.81
CA LEU A 87 -4.40 -8.53 1.71
C LEU A 87 -5.48 -8.14 2.70
N ILE A 88 -5.14 -7.32 3.69
CA ILE A 88 -5.97 -7.04 4.85
C ILE A 88 -6.31 -5.55 4.89
N PHE A 89 -7.58 -5.23 5.10
CA PHE A 89 -8.05 -3.86 5.30
C PHE A 89 -8.76 -3.74 6.64
N ASN A 90 -8.25 -2.89 7.51
CA ASN A 90 -8.82 -2.59 8.82
C ASN A 90 -9.76 -1.37 8.80
N GLY A 91 -10.05 -0.83 7.62
CA GLY A 91 -10.94 0.31 7.45
C GLY A 91 -11.01 0.79 6.00
N LYS A 92 -11.36 2.06 5.84
CA LYS A 92 -11.41 2.70 4.52
C LYS A 92 -9.99 2.86 3.95
N ALA A 93 -9.86 2.61 2.65
CA ALA A 93 -8.60 2.82 1.95
C ALA A 93 -8.83 3.35 0.53
N ASN A 94 -7.99 4.28 0.09
CA ASN A 94 -8.06 4.86 -1.24
C ASN A 94 -6.69 4.79 -1.92
N PHE A 95 -6.65 4.06 -3.01
CA PHE A 95 -5.46 3.89 -3.84
C PHE A 95 -5.69 4.61 -5.17
N ALA A 96 -4.97 5.69 -5.40
CA ALA A 96 -5.10 6.46 -6.62
C ALA A 96 -4.57 5.71 -7.87
N SER A 97 -4.73 6.33 -9.02
CA SER A 97 -4.38 5.74 -10.32
C SER A 97 -2.92 5.31 -10.42
N GLY A 98 -2.67 4.19 -11.07
CA GLY A 98 -1.33 3.63 -11.26
C GLY A 98 -0.83 2.78 -10.08
N VAL A 99 -1.67 2.53 -9.06
CA VAL A 99 -1.26 1.70 -7.93
C VAL A 99 -0.96 0.27 -8.37
N SER A 100 0.10 -0.31 -7.80
CA SER A 100 0.47 -1.72 -7.95
C SER A 100 0.52 -2.39 -6.59
N ILE A 101 -0.30 -3.41 -6.38
CA ILE A 101 -0.37 -4.20 -5.15
C ILE A 101 -0.04 -5.64 -5.49
N ARG A 102 1.03 -6.17 -4.89
CA ARG A 102 1.44 -7.56 -5.04
C ARG A 102 1.71 -8.20 -3.68
N VAL A 103 1.03 -9.29 -3.39
CA VAL A 103 1.25 -10.11 -2.20
C VAL A 103 1.53 -11.53 -2.67
N ASP A 104 2.80 -11.93 -2.65
CA ASP A 104 3.21 -13.27 -3.08
C ASP A 104 2.96 -14.29 -1.98
N LYS A 105 3.26 -13.93 -0.72
CA LYS A 105 2.95 -14.67 0.51
C LYS A 105 3.01 -13.73 1.71
N GLY A 106 2.68 -14.24 2.90
CA GLY A 106 2.62 -13.41 4.11
C GLY A 106 1.42 -12.46 4.11
N SER A 107 1.56 -11.26 4.67
CA SER A 107 0.44 -10.33 4.85
C SER A 107 0.79 -8.89 4.57
N LEU A 108 -0.05 -8.22 3.77
CA LEU A 108 -0.05 -6.77 3.58
C LEU A 108 -1.32 -6.21 4.21
N ALA A 109 -1.17 -5.44 5.29
CA ALA A 109 -2.27 -4.86 6.03
C ALA A 109 -2.28 -3.33 5.94
N PHE A 110 -3.48 -2.78 5.72
CA PHE A 110 -3.75 -1.35 5.75
C PHE A 110 -4.70 -1.02 6.88
N GLY A 111 -4.34 -0.05 7.70
CA GLY A 111 -5.19 0.56 8.72
C GLY A 111 -6.35 1.36 8.13
N GLY A 112 -7.15 1.99 9.00
CA GLY A 112 -8.25 2.84 8.59
C GLY A 112 -7.78 4.21 8.06
N ASN A 113 -8.57 4.78 7.15
CA ASN A 113 -8.29 6.08 6.51
C ASN A 113 -6.92 6.15 5.82
N PHE A 114 -6.55 5.06 5.17
CA PHE A 114 -5.36 5.02 4.33
C PHE A 114 -5.63 5.71 2.98
N ASP A 115 -4.73 6.60 2.57
CA ASP A 115 -4.73 7.20 1.25
C ASP A 115 -3.34 7.12 0.62
N CYS A 116 -3.25 6.74 -0.64
CA CYS A 116 -2.04 6.95 -1.43
C CYS A 116 -2.35 7.66 -2.74
N ASN A 117 -1.49 8.58 -3.11
CA ASN A 117 -1.51 9.24 -4.40
C ASN A 117 -1.01 8.29 -5.50
N ARG A 118 -0.79 8.81 -6.70
CA ARG A 118 -0.54 7.99 -7.90
C ARG A 118 0.75 7.19 -7.84
N ASN A 119 0.75 6.08 -8.58
CA ASN A 119 1.94 5.26 -8.87
C ASN A 119 2.59 4.64 -7.63
N CYS A 120 1.86 4.47 -6.53
CA CYS A 120 2.39 3.77 -5.38
C CYS A 120 2.51 2.27 -5.66
N PHE A 121 3.55 1.65 -5.09
CA PHE A 121 3.89 0.25 -5.29
C PHE A 121 4.05 -0.47 -3.95
N PHE A 122 3.38 -1.61 -3.82
CA PHE A 122 3.45 -2.48 -2.64
C PHE A 122 3.82 -3.89 -3.07
N ALA A 123 4.93 -4.43 -2.55
CA ALA A 123 5.34 -5.81 -2.80
C ALA A 123 5.65 -6.52 -1.49
N CYS A 124 4.80 -7.49 -1.13
CA CYS A 124 4.87 -8.21 0.12
C CYS A 124 5.19 -9.69 -0.10
N ARG A 125 6.16 -10.20 0.69
CA ARG A 125 6.56 -11.60 0.76
C ARG A 125 6.63 -12.14 2.18
N GLU A 126 6.65 -11.29 3.20
CA GLU A 126 6.66 -11.69 4.60
C GLU A 126 5.57 -10.94 5.38
N ARG A 127 5.76 -9.62 5.63
CA ARG A 127 4.79 -8.81 6.35
C ARG A 127 5.03 -7.33 6.11
N ILE A 128 3.98 -6.64 5.67
CA ILE A 128 3.92 -5.17 5.62
C ILE A 128 2.69 -4.75 6.40
N GLU A 129 2.88 -3.93 7.43
CA GLU A 129 1.81 -3.37 8.24
C GLU A 129 1.85 -1.84 8.17
N ILE A 130 0.71 -1.24 7.80
CA ILE A 130 0.52 0.20 7.71
C ILE A 130 -0.62 0.56 8.64
N GLY A 131 -0.38 1.49 9.55
CA GLY A 131 -1.33 1.92 10.56
C GLY A 131 -2.46 2.81 10.04
N ASP A 132 -3.18 3.41 10.98
CA ASP A 132 -4.34 4.27 10.71
C ASP A 132 -3.91 5.69 10.30
N ASN A 133 -4.77 6.37 9.50
CA ASN A 133 -4.59 7.78 9.10
C ASN A 133 -3.28 8.05 8.36
N VAL A 134 -2.82 7.12 7.54
CA VAL A 134 -1.57 7.24 6.78
C VAL A 134 -1.84 7.83 5.40
N LEU A 135 -1.02 8.81 5.01
CA LEU A 135 -1.07 9.45 3.70
C LEU A 135 0.25 9.26 2.95
N PHE A 136 0.18 8.70 1.75
CA PHE A 136 1.31 8.59 0.84
C PHE A 136 1.23 9.61 -0.30
N GLY A 137 2.33 10.29 -0.57
CA GLY A 137 2.56 11.04 -1.81
C GLY A 137 2.52 10.11 -3.03
N TRP A 138 2.87 10.63 -4.18
CA TRP A 138 2.95 9.83 -5.40
C TRP A 138 4.27 9.05 -5.49
N SER A 139 4.26 7.94 -6.23
CA SER A 139 5.45 7.10 -6.49
C SER A 139 6.16 6.63 -5.22
N VAL A 140 5.41 6.31 -4.16
CA VAL A 140 5.97 5.67 -2.96
C VAL A 140 6.05 4.17 -3.21
N SER A 141 7.20 3.56 -2.90
CA SER A 141 7.45 2.13 -3.02
C SER A 141 7.66 1.51 -1.64
N VAL A 142 6.92 0.45 -1.31
CA VAL A 142 7.07 -0.31 -0.07
C VAL A 142 7.32 -1.77 -0.40
N ARG A 143 8.44 -2.31 0.09
CA ARG A 143 8.79 -3.71 -0.13
C ARG A 143 9.52 -4.31 1.08
N ASP A 144 9.16 -5.53 1.42
CA ASP A 144 9.73 -6.29 2.53
C ASP A 144 10.77 -7.33 2.09
N SER A 145 11.26 -7.24 0.85
CA SER A 145 12.14 -8.25 0.28
C SER A 145 13.11 -7.67 -0.75
N ASN A 146 14.31 -8.24 -0.82
CA ASN A 146 15.30 -7.93 -1.87
C ASN A 146 14.91 -8.49 -3.24
N GLY A 147 14.00 -9.45 -3.30
CA GLY A 147 13.63 -10.13 -4.55
C GLY A 147 14.59 -11.24 -4.98
N HIS A 148 15.87 -11.11 -4.70
CA HIS A 148 16.95 -12.03 -5.03
C HIS A 148 17.76 -12.42 -3.80
N THR A 149 18.40 -13.60 -3.84
CA THR A 149 19.30 -14.04 -2.79
C THR A 149 20.63 -13.30 -2.90
N ILE A 150 21.05 -12.66 -1.84
CA ILE A 150 22.37 -12.08 -1.65
C ILE A 150 23.19 -13.07 -0.81
N TYR A 151 24.41 -13.35 -1.21
CA TYR A 151 25.32 -14.25 -0.49
C TYR A 151 26.74 -13.71 -0.46
N ASN A 152 27.45 -14.04 0.59
CA ASN A 152 28.88 -13.73 0.71
C ASN A 152 29.67 -14.71 -0.16
N ILE A 153 30.53 -14.20 -1.02
CA ILE A 153 31.33 -15.03 -1.96
C ILE A 153 32.48 -15.81 -1.27
N LEU A 154 32.84 -15.45 -0.05
CA LEU A 154 33.94 -16.08 0.69
C LEU A 154 33.49 -17.34 1.45
N ASP A 155 32.29 -17.29 2.06
CA ASP A 155 31.78 -18.34 2.93
C ASP A 155 30.42 -18.91 2.49
N ASN A 156 29.87 -18.41 1.39
CA ASN A 156 28.53 -18.76 0.86
C ASN A 156 27.37 -18.52 1.86
N SER A 157 27.59 -17.77 2.93
CA SER A 157 26.52 -17.36 3.83
C SER A 157 25.51 -16.48 3.08
N LYS A 158 24.22 -16.66 3.39
CA LYS A 158 23.13 -15.96 2.69
C LYS A 158 22.51 -14.91 3.58
N ASP A 159 22.31 -13.74 3.04
CA ASP A 159 21.55 -12.69 3.69
C ASP A 159 20.07 -13.09 3.83
N LYS A 160 19.44 -12.59 4.89
CA LYS A 160 17.98 -12.68 5.04
C LYS A 160 17.31 -11.90 3.91
N ASN A 161 16.59 -12.62 3.04
CA ASN A 161 15.98 -12.02 1.86
C ASN A 161 14.75 -11.15 2.19
N THR A 162 14.00 -11.49 3.23
CA THR A 162 12.80 -10.77 3.66
C THR A 162 12.95 -10.28 5.10
N GLU A 163 12.40 -9.11 5.40
CA GLU A 163 12.24 -8.59 6.76
C GLU A 163 10.97 -7.72 6.82
N PRO A 164 10.15 -7.83 7.90
CA PRO A 164 8.92 -7.06 8.01
C PRO A 164 9.13 -5.56 7.87
N VAL A 165 8.11 -4.89 7.32
CA VAL A 165 8.00 -3.43 7.29
C VAL A 165 6.80 -3.03 8.16
N THR A 166 7.02 -2.09 9.08
CA THR A 166 5.98 -1.54 9.94
C THR A 166 5.96 -0.02 9.83
N ILE A 167 4.81 0.53 9.48
CA ILE A 167 4.54 1.97 9.40
C ILE A 167 3.45 2.28 10.42
N GLY A 168 3.74 3.13 11.39
CA GLY A 168 2.84 3.49 12.48
C GLY A 168 1.61 4.27 12.03
N ASN A 169 0.92 4.87 12.99
CA ASN A 169 -0.29 5.66 12.76
C ASN A 169 0.04 7.12 12.46
N HIS A 170 -0.86 7.79 11.73
CA HIS A 170 -0.77 9.23 11.44
C HIS A 170 0.58 9.61 10.82
N ILE A 171 0.95 8.91 9.74
CA ILE A 171 2.20 9.12 9.02
C ILE A 171 1.92 9.82 7.69
N TRP A 172 2.71 10.83 7.38
CA TRP A 172 2.80 11.42 6.05
C TRP A 172 4.09 11.00 5.36
N ILE A 173 3.96 10.24 4.27
CA ILE A 173 5.08 9.89 3.39
C ILE A 173 5.06 10.83 2.19
N GLY A 174 6.14 11.57 1.99
CA GLY A 174 6.35 12.41 0.81
C GLY A 174 6.39 11.60 -0.49
N ALA A 175 6.48 12.29 -1.62
CA ALA A 175 6.57 11.59 -2.90
C ALA A 175 7.96 11.02 -3.18
N ASN A 176 8.04 10.02 -4.09
CA ASN A 176 9.27 9.34 -4.51
C ASN A 176 10.07 8.73 -3.34
N VAL A 177 9.38 8.17 -2.35
CA VAL A 177 10.00 7.53 -1.19
C VAL A 177 10.05 6.03 -1.39
N ASP A 178 11.23 5.44 -1.13
CA ASP A 178 11.41 3.99 -1.01
C ASP A 178 11.44 3.57 0.46
N ILE A 179 10.58 2.62 0.84
CA ILE A 179 10.53 1.99 2.16
C ILE A 179 10.91 0.52 1.97
N LEU A 180 12.06 0.14 2.49
CA LEU A 180 12.65 -1.17 2.24
C LEU A 180 12.49 -2.10 3.45
N LYS A 181 12.82 -3.36 3.24
CA LYS A 181 12.73 -4.42 4.26
C LYS A 181 13.41 -4.03 5.58
N GLY A 182 12.85 -4.47 6.70
CA GLY A 182 13.35 -4.18 8.04
C GLY A 182 13.04 -2.78 8.56
N THR A 183 12.34 -1.96 7.79
CA THR A 183 11.95 -0.61 8.20
C THR A 183 10.85 -0.65 9.27
N GLU A 184 11.00 0.19 10.28
CA GLU A 184 9.96 0.51 11.26
C GLU A 184 9.88 2.04 11.40
N ILE A 185 8.69 2.62 11.28
CA ILE A 185 8.44 4.05 11.45
C ILE A 185 7.41 4.21 12.57
N ALA A 186 7.79 4.90 13.66
CA ALA A 186 6.90 5.18 14.78
C ALA A 186 5.78 6.15 14.38
N ASP A 187 4.74 6.28 15.22
CA ASP A 187 3.59 7.15 14.97
C ASP A 187 3.99 8.63 14.79
N ASP A 188 3.09 9.40 14.16
CA ASP A 188 3.16 10.87 14.04
C ASP A 188 4.39 11.40 13.30
N CYS A 189 5.00 10.59 12.44
CA CYS A 189 6.20 10.96 11.69
C CYS A 189 5.87 11.46 10.27
N ILE A 190 6.81 12.20 9.71
CA ILE A 190 6.84 12.64 8.33
C ILE A 190 8.06 12.02 7.65
N VAL A 191 7.87 11.43 6.47
CA VAL A 191 9.00 11.04 5.61
C VAL A 191 9.11 12.03 4.46
N GLY A 192 10.26 12.71 4.37
CA GLY A 192 10.51 13.74 3.36
C GLY A 192 10.57 13.17 1.93
N TYR A 193 10.33 14.05 0.97
CA TYR A 193 10.40 13.76 -0.47
C TYR A 193 11.75 13.09 -0.85
N ASN A 194 11.70 12.12 -1.79
CA ASN A 194 12.87 11.45 -2.37
C ASN A 194 13.80 10.81 -1.33
N SER A 195 13.23 10.18 -0.30
CA SER A 195 13.97 9.52 0.77
C SER A 195 14.00 8.02 0.61
N CYS A 196 15.07 7.36 1.10
CA CYS A 196 15.19 5.91 1.14
C CYS A 196 15.29 5.44 2.60
N VAL A 197 14.23 4.80 3.08
CA VAL A 197 14.10 4.34 4.48
C VAL A 197 14.48 2.86 4.55
N THR A 198 15.57 2.57 5.28
CA THR A 198 16.20 1.24 5.32
C THR A 198 16.41 0.71 6.73
N LYS A 199 15.94 1.42 7.75
CA LYS A 199 16.16 1.08 9.16
C LYS A 199 14.97 1.45 10.04
N LYS A 200 15.08 1.15 11.33
CA LYS A 200 14.04 1.43 12.32
C LYS A 200 14.19 2.85 12.88
N PHE A 201 13.08 3.57 12.93
CA PHE A 201 12.90 4.88 13.54
C PHE A 201 11.84 4.75 14.63
N LYS A 202 12.28 4.74 15.89
CA LYS A 202 11.41 4.52 17.06
C LYS A 202 10.90 5.83 17.69
N GLU A 203 11.51 6.92 17.29
CA GLU A 203 11.16 8.27 17.72
C GLU A 203 9.88 8.73 17.01
N LYS A 204 8.90 9.17 17.81
CA LYS A 204 7.66 9.78 17.31
C LYS A 204 7.85 11.26 17.02
N ASN A 205 6.89 11.86 16.29
CA ASN A 205 6.85 13.30 16.03
C ASN A 205 8.13 13.84 15.39
N CYS A 206 8.67 13.10 14.42
CA CYS A 206 9.90 13.50 13.75
C CYS A 206 9.75 13.53 12.22
N THR A 207 10.64 14.28 11.56
CA THR A 207 10.83 14.21 10.12
C THR A 207 12.04 13.35 9.81
N ILE A 208 11.82 12.34 8.98
CA ILE A 208 12.82 11.39 8.49
C ILE A 208 13.07 11.74 7.02
N ALA A 209 14.32 12.00 6.62
CA ALA A 209 14.61 12.34 5.23
C ALA A 209 16.04 11.96 4.83
N GLY A 210 16.27 11.83 3.51
CA GLY A 210 17.58 11.59 2.90
C GLY A 210 17.76 10.21 2.29
N TYR A 211 18.92 9.97 1.71
CA TYR A 211 19.31 8.76 1.00
C TYR A 211 20.72 8.31 1.44
N PRO A 212 20.89 7.44 2.46
CA PRO A 212 19.86 6.82 3.31
C PRO A 212 19.21 7.80 4.29
N ALA A 213 17.96 7.51 4.68
CA ALA A 213 17.17 8.40 5.53
C ALA A 213 17.68 8.47 6.97
N LYS A 214 17.57 9.66 7.58
CA LYS A 214 17.92 9.97 8.97
C LYS A 214 16.85 10.90 9.55
N ILE A 215 16.76 11.00 10.88
CA ILE A 215 15.96 12.05 11.53
C ILE A 215 16.64 13.39 11.24
N VAL A 216 15.89 14.32 10.67
CA VAL A 216 16.36 15.68 10.31
C VAL A 216 15.65 16.76 11.10
N ARG A 217 14.51 16.44 11.72
CA ARG A 217 13.75 17.32 12.61
C ARG A 217 13.02 16.51 13.66
N GLU A 218 12.96 17.05 14.87
CA GLU A 218 12.20 16.47 15.99
C GLU A 218 11.07 17.45 16.41
N ASN A 219 10.11 16.95 17.19
CA ASN A 219 8.99 17.71 17.71
C ASN A 219 8.17 18.41 16.62
N VAL A 220 7.89 17.70 15.56
CA VAL A 220 7.05 18.15 14.44
C VAL A 220 5.77 17.35 14.35
N GLY A 221 4.74 17.96 13.82
CA GLY A 221 3.49 17.32 13.46
C GLY A 221 3.04 17.75 12.07
N TRP A 222 2.00 17.08 11.56
CA TRP A 222 1.37 17.43 10.29
C TRP A 222 -0.15 17.29 10.41
N ALA A 223 -0.89 17.93 9.52
CA ALA A 223 -2.34 17.79 9.41
C ALA A 223 -2.75 17.70 7.94
N ARG A 224 -3.88 17.02 7.66
CA ARG A 224 -4.52 16.98 6.32
C ARG A 224 -5.25 18.27 6.03
#